data_03924ee921a91d9b2823895b1d8ee1b7
#
_entry.id   03924ee921a91d9b2823895b1d8ee1b7
#
_cell.length_a   1.000
_cell.length_b   1.000
_cell.length_c   1.000
_cell.angle_alpha   90.00
_cell.angle_beta   90.00
_cell.angle_gamma   90.00
#
_symmetry.space_group_name_H-M   'P 1'
#
loop_
_entity.id
_entity.type
_entity.pdbx_description
1 polymer ?
#
loop_
_entity_poly.entity_id
_entity_poly.type
_entity_poly.pdbx_seq_one_letter_code
_entity_poly.pdbx_strand_id
1 'polypeptide(L)'
;PRPPADLVTTATALFLDADGTLLAFADDPEGVVVPEGMLDTLDALHEVLGGALALVSGRAIASLDSIFGRPRWAAAGQHGLERRDADGRTSTVPVDATELARLRDTVHAAALAMPGVRVEDKSWSVALHCREHPEYMAELERVAPAIAARFPGFELQPGSYVYEFKPRGMDKGV
;
A
#
# COMPACT_ATOMS: atom_id res chain seq x y z
N PRO A 1 15.82 7.15 -20.25
CA PRO A 1 15.90 8.55 -20.61
C PRO A 1 15.62 9.39 -19.38
N ARG A 2 16.39 10.49 -19.17
CA ARG A 2 16.10 11.43 -18.09
C ARG A 2 14.80 12.18 -18.44
N PRO A 3 13.91 12.44 -17.46
CA PRO A 3 12.76 13.31 -17.69
C PRO A 3 13.25 14.70 -18.10
N PRO A 4 12.47 15.44 -18.92
CA PRO A 4 12.78 16.82 -19.26
C PRO A 4 12.92 17.68 -17.99
N ALA A 5 13.89 18.61 -17.97
CA ALA A 5 14.18 19.44 -16.79
C ALA A 5 13.05 20.45 -16.44
N ASP A 6 12.13 20.66 -17.36
CA ASP A 6 10.99 21.58 -17.27
C ASP A 6 9.67 20.92 -16.84
N LEU A 7 9.70 19.62 -16.50
CA LEU A 7 8.52 18.88 -16.01
C LEU A 7 8.05 19.35 -14.63
N VAL A 8 8.95 19.83 -13.78
CA VAL A 8 8.62 20.29 -12.43
C VAL A 8 8.58 21.82 -12.42
N THR A 9 7.39 22.36 -12.28
CA THR A 9 7.13 23.81 -12.19
C THR A 9 6.39 24.10 -10.88
N THR A 10 6.26 25.37 -10.50
CA THR A 10 5.48 25.80 -9.33
C THR A 10 3.99 25.46 -9.43
N ALA A 11 3.50 25.01 -10.58
CA ALA A 11 2.13 24.53 -10.80
C ALA A 11 2.02 23.00 -10.81
N THR A 12 3.10 22.27 -10.47
CA THR A 12 3.15 20.80 -10.46
C THR A 12 2.82 20.30 -9.06
N ALA A 13 1.98 19.26 -8.97
CA ALA A 13 1.84 18.43 -7.77
C ALA A 13 2.67 17.15 -7.95
N LEU A 14 3.49 16.82 -6.96
CA LEU A 14 4.39 15.68 -7.00
C LEU A 14 3.92 14.58 -6.03
N PHE A 15 3.60 13.41 -6.56
CA PHE A 15 3.26 12.21 -5.79
C PHE A 15 4.40 11.22 -5.93
N LEU A 16 5.01 10.86 -4.81
CA LEU A 16 6.20 10.00 -4.76
C LEU A 16 5.89 8.69 -4.06
N ASP A 17 6.09 7.59 -4.77
CA ASP A 17 6.07 6.26 -4.17
C ASP A 17 7.35 6.05 -3.33
N ALA A 18 7.22 5.39 -2.16
CA ALA A 18 8.35 5.21 -1.25
C ALA A 18 9.22 4.03 -1.68
N ASP A 19 8.68 2.81 -1.66
CA ASP A 19 9.44 1.58 -1.88
C ASP A 19 9.73 1.35 -3.36
N GLY A 20 11.00 1.19 -3.72
CA GLY A 20 11.45 1.06 -5.11
C GLY A 20 11.56 2.38 -5.88
N THR A 21 11.21 3.52 -5.26
CA THR A 21 11.33 4.86 -5.85
C THR A 21 12.29 5.72 -5.01
N LEU A 22 11.91 6.08 -3.79
CA LEU A 22 12.75 6.84 -2.87
C LEU A 22 13.67 5.94 -2.05
N LEU A 23 13.19 4.74 -1.72
CA LEU A 23 13.86 3.77 -0.88
C LEU A 23 14.20 2.53 -1.71
N ALA A 24 15.39 2.00 -1.55
CA ALA A 24 15.74 0.70 -2.12
C ALA A 24 14.92 -0.41 -1.44
N PHE A 25 14.60 -1.47 -2.19
CA PHE A 25 14.00 -2.65 -1.59
C PHE A 25 14.97 -3.26 -0.57
N ALA A 26 14.48 -3.56 0.61
CA ALA A 26 15.20 -4.27 1.66
C ALA A 26 14.44 -5.53 2.05
N ASP A 27 15.18 -6.57 2.45
CA ASP A 27 14.58 -7.81 2.94
C ASP A 27 13.83 -7.60 4.27
N ASP A 28 14.32 -6.66 5.09
CA ASP A 28 13.66 -6.19 6.30
C ASP A 28 12.97 -4.84 6.02
N PRO A 29 11.64 -4.77 6.09
CA PRO A 29 10.90 -3.52 5.89
C PRO A 29 11.25 -2.39 6.86
N GLU A 30 11.77 -2.70 8.04
CA GLU A 30 12.18 -1.73 9.05
C GLU A 30 13.67 -1.33 8.91
N GLY A 31 14.47 -2.15 8.24
CA GLY A 31 15.90 -1.92 7.98
C GLY A 31 16.19 -0.97 6.81
N VAL A 32 15.21 -0.22 6.35
CA VAL A 32 15.34 0.67 5.19
C VAL A 32 16.14 1.91 5.55
N VAL A 33 17.14 2.24 4.72
CA VAL A 33 18.00 3.41 4.92
C VAL A 33 17.60 4.51 3.93
N VAL A 34 17.34 5.71 4.45
CA VAL A 34 17.11 6.90 3.62
C VAL A 34 18.46 7.35 3.06
N PRO A 35 18.63 7.50 1.74
CA PRO A 35 19.85 7.98 1.14
C PRO A 35 20.25 9.36 1.66
N GLU A 36 21.56 9.58 1.82
CA GLU A 36 22.11 10.88 2.24
C GLU A 36 21.68 11.99 1.28
N GLY A 37 21.28 13.15 1.82
CA GLY A 37 20.79 14.31 1.05
C GLY A 37 19.40 14.18 0.45
N MET A 38 18.73 13.04 0.60
CA MET A 38 17.35 12.87 0.08
C MET A 38 16.37 13.75 0.81
N LEU A 39 16.43 13.83 2.13
CA LEU A 39 15.52 14.67 2.93
C LEU A 39 15.67 16.15 2.55
N ASP A 40 16.88 16.64 2.42
CA ASP A 40 17.15 18.02 2.00
C ASP A 40 16.56 18.28 0.59
N THR A 41 16.67 17.31 -0.31
CA THR A 41 16.10 17.41 -1.66
C THR A 41 14.58 17.46 -1.63
N LEU A 42 13.94 16.61 -0.82
CA LEU A 42 12.49 16.56 -0.70
C LEU A 42 11.93 17.82 0.01
N ASP A 43 12.64 18.34 1.01
CA ASP A 43 12.27 19.59 1.68
C ASP A 43 12.38 20.77 0.71
N ALA A 44 13.45 20.87 -0.09
CA ALA A 44 13.59 21.89 -1.12
C ALA A 44 12.49 21.79 -2.20
N LEU A 45 12.14 20.57 -2.63
CA LEU A 45 11.03 20.36 -3.56
C LEU A 45 9.68 20.77 -2.95
N HIS A 46 9.44 20.41 -1.70
CA HIS A 46 8.22 20.80 -0.99
C HIS A 46 8.07 22.33 -0.92
N GLU A 47 9.15 23.07 -0.65
CA GLU A 47 9.15 24.53 -0.64
C GLU A 47 8.87 25.12 -2.04
N VAL A 48 9.59 24.65 -3.06
CA VAL A 48 9.44 25.14 -4.46
C VAL A 48 8.04 24.88 -5.00
N LEU A 49 7.44 23.75 -4.63
CA LEU A 49 6.09 23.34 -5.03
C LEU A 49 4.98 23.97 -4.15
N GLY A 50 5.33 24.85 -3.20
CA GLY A 50 4.34 25.45 -2.29
C GLY A 50 3.56 24.43 -1.45
N GLY A 51 4.20 23.32 -1.09
CA GLY A 51 3.59 22.23 -0.33
C GLY A 51 2.92 21.14 -1.18
N ALA A 52 2.92 21.25 -2.52
CA ALA A 52 2.27 20.29 -3.41
C ALA A 52 3.14 19.03 -3.64
N LEU A 53 3.62 18.41 -2.54
CA LEU A 53 4.36 17.16 -2.52
C LEU A 53 3.66 16.19 -1.57
N ALA A 54 3.45 14.96 -2.01
CA ALA A 54 2.85 13.90 -1.19
C ALA A 54 3.60 12.57 -1.36
N LEU A 55 3.73 11.83 -0.26
CA LEU A 55 4.17 10.43 -0.28
C LEU A 55 2.96 9.51 -0.50
N VAL A 56 3.11 8.49 -1.36
CA VAL A 56 2.08 7.48 -1.62
C VAL A 56 2.70 6.09 -1.45
N SER A 57 2.25 5.32 -0.46
CA SER A 57 2.91 4.05 -0.12
C SER A 57 1.93 2.98 0.36
N GLY A 58 2.36 1.72 0.26
CA GLY A 58 1.75 0.60 0.96
C GLY A 58 2.05 0.57 2.46
N ARG A 59 3.04 1.35 2.93
CA ARG A 59 3.37 1.48 4.35
C ARG A 59 2.34 2.32 5.08
N ALA A 60 2.18 2.08 6.39
CA ALA A 60 1.42 2.99 7.26
C ALA A 60 2.11 4.35 7.32
N ILE A 61 1.33 5.44 7.49
CA ILE A 61 1.87 6.80 7.64
C ILE A 61 2.84 6.87 8.84
N ALA A 62 2.55 6.18 9.93
CA ALA A 62 3.44 6.11 11.09
C ALA A 62 4.82 5.49 10.74
N SER A 63 4.86 4.49 9.87
CA SER A 63 6.10 3.90 9.38
C SER A 63 6.88 4.89 8.49
N LEU A 64 6.19 5.57 7.58
CA LEU A 64 6.80 6.64 6.77
C LEU A 64 7.39 7.75 7.65
N ASP A 65 6.65 8.17 8.68
CA ASP A 65 7.12 9.18 9.65
C ASP A 65 8.37 8.72 10.42
N SER A 66 8.46 7.43 10.74
CA SER A 66 9.64 6.85 11.39
C SER A 66 10.85 6.86 10.46
N ILE A 67 10.66 6.45 9.20
CA ILE A 67 11.72 6.33 8.18
C ILE A 67 12.26 7.71 7.79
N PHE A 68 11.36 8.67 7.48
CA PHE A 68 11.72 10.00 6.99
C PHE A 68 11.88 11.05 8.09
N GLY A 69 11.89 10.69 9.38
CA GLY A 69 12.05 11.63 10.48
C GLY A 69 10.82 12.50 10.73
N ARG A 70 9.63 11.98 10.52
CA ARG A 70 8.33 12.65 10.68
C ARG A 70 8.19 13.88 9.76
N PRO A 71 8.30 13.73 8.46
CA PRO A 71 8.09 14.83 7.54
C PRO A 71 6.68 15.39 7.66
N ARG A 72 6.51 16.69 7.45
CA ARG A 72 5.20 17.36 7.45
C ARG A 72 4.50 17.28 6.08
N TRP A 73 4.95 16.40 5.23
CA TRP A 73 4.40 16.28 3.88
C TRP A 73 3.04 15.57 3.91
N ALA A 74 2.21 15.91 2.95
CA ALA A 74 1.00 15.13 2.69
C ALA A 74 1.39 13.67 2.39
N ALA A 75 0.54 12.73 2.78
CA ALA A 75 0.83 11.31 2.59
C ALA A 75 -0.44 10.49 2.42
N ALA A 76 -0.37 9.45 1.57
CA ALA A 76 -1.32 8.37 1.51
C ALA A 76 -0.59 7.07 1.89
N GLY A 77 -0.96 6.50 3.04
CA GLY A 77 -0.43 5.25 3.55
C GLY A 77 -1.41 4.09 3.34
N GLN A 78 -0.89 2.86 3.50
CA GLN A 78 -1.68 1.62 3.37
C GLN A 78 -2.54 1.59 2.11
N HIS A 79 -1.94 1.95 0.95
CA HIS A 79 -2.60 2.02 -0.35
C HIS A 79 -3.83 2.97 -0.38
N GLY A 80 -3.81 4.05 0.41
CA GLY A 80 -4.85 5.07 0.45
C GLY A 80 -5.87 4.92 1.59
N LEU A 81 -5.73 3.91 2.45
CA LEU A 81 -6.56 3.78 3.67
C LEU A 81 -6.30 4.88 4.68
N GLU A 82 -5.05 5.29 4.80
CA GLU A 82 -4.64 6.41 5.63
C GLU A 82 -4.26 7.58 4.74
N ARG A 83 -4.73 8.77 5.08
CA ARG A 83 -4.38 10.00 4.36
C ARG A 83 -4.03 11.08 5.37
N ARG A 84 -3.00 11.84 5.07
CA ARG A 84 -2.64 13.10 5.71
C ARG A 84 -2.62 14.18 4.65
N ASP A 85 -3.43 15.21 4.83
CA ASP A 85 -3.44 16.37 3.94
C ASP A 85 -2.26 17.33 4.19
N ALA A 86 -2.15 18.37 3.39
CA ALA A 86 -1.11 19.39 3.53
C ALA A 86 -1.22 20.20 4.84
N ASP A 87 -2.39 20.26 5.46
CA ASP A 87 -2.61 20.92 6.76
C ASP A 87 -2.24 19.97 7.93
N GLY A 88 -1.84 18.74 7.64
CA GLY A 88 -1.49 17.72 8.63
C GLY A 88 -2.69 16.98 9.23
N ARG A 89 -3.92 17.21 8.73
CA ARG A 89 -5.10 16.47 9.16
C ARG A 89 -5.03 15.05 8.62
N THR A 90 -5.26 14.08 9.50
CA THR A 90 -5.29 12.67 9.13
C THR A 90 -6.72 12.18 8.99
N SER A 91 -6.97 11.34 8.01
CA SER A 91 -8.22 10.61 7.82
C SER A 91 -7.92 9.15 7.50
N THR A 92 -8.83 8.25 7.87
CA THR A 92 -8.76 6.83 7.56
C THR A 92 -10.06 6.38 6.93
N VAL A 93 -9.98 5.44 5.98
CA VAL A 93 -11.17 4.75 5.51
C VAL A 93 -11.66 3.83 6.65
N PRO A 94 -12.93 3.93 7.07
CA PRO A 94 -13.43 3.06 8.11
C PRO A 94 -13.46 1.61 7.63
N VAL A 95 -12.81 0.72 8.36
CA VAL A 95 -12.83 -0.74 8.13
C VAL A 95 -13.51 -1.40 9.30
N ASP A 96 -14.50 -2.24 9.02
CA ASP A 96 -15.13 -3.07 10.04
C ASP A 96 -14.13 -4.17 10.49
N ALA A 97 -13.57 -4.00 11.67
CA ALA A 97 -12.59 -4.93 12.23
C ALA A 97 -13.20 -6.34 12.47
N THR A 98 -14.50 -6.44 12.73
CA THR A 98 -15.18 -7.71 12.91
C THR A 98 -15.33 -8.43 11.56
N GLU A 99 -15.70 -7.69 10.52
CA GLU A 99 -15.79 -8.24 9.17
C GLU A 99 -14.41 -8.67 8.67
N LEU A 100 -13.35 -7.87 8.92
CA LEU A 100 -11.96 -8.23 8.58
C LEU A 100 -11.51 -9.51 9.29
N ALA A 101 -11.79 -9.66 10.59
CA ALA A 101 -11.42 -10.87 11.32
C ALA A 101 -12.09 -12.11 10.72
N ARG A 102 -13.40 -12.04 10.44
CA ARG A 102 -14.15 -13.14 9.79
C ARG A 102 -13.65 -13.43 8.37
N LEU A 103 -13.25 -12.42 7.63
CA LEU A 103 -12.62 -12.59 6.32
C LEU A 103 -11.29 -13.35 6.44
N ARG A 104 -10.42 -12.95 7.36
CA ARG A 104 -9.14 -13.64 7.64
C ARG A 104 -9.36 -15.11 7.96
N ASP A 105 -10.23 -15.41 8.92
CA ASP A 105 -10.56 -16.79 9.29
C ASP A 105 -11.04 -17.60 8.07
N THR A 106 -11.86 -17.00 7.21
CA THR A 106 -12.36 -17.66 6.00
C THR A 106 -11.24 -17.92 4.98
N VAL A 107 -10.33 -16.96 4.79
CA VAL A 107 -9.19 -17.07 3.88
C VAL A 107 -8.20 -18.13 4.39
N HIS A 108 -7.87 -18.13 5.68
CA HIS A 108 -7.03 -19.16 6.29
C HIS A 108 -7.65 -20.56 6.15
N ALA A 109 -8.95 -20.69 6.42
CA ALA A 109 -9.65 -21.97 6.24
C ALA A 109 -9.62 -22.47 4.79
N ALA A 110 -9.76 -21.59 3.82
CA ALA A 110 -9.66 -21.94 2.40
C ALA A 110 -8.24 -22.39 2.01
N ALA A 111 -7.20 -21.74 2.55
CA ALA A 111 -5.81 -22.11 2.29
C ALA A 111 -5.46 -23.53 2.80
N LEU A 112 -6.12 -24.02 3.84
CA LEU A 112 -5.90 -25.39 4.34
C LEU A 112 -6.17 -26.46 3.29
N ALA A 113 -7.05 -26.20 2.33
CA ALA A 113 -7.37 -27.12 1.24
C ALA A 113 -6.34 -27.06 0.07
N MET A 114 -5.39 -26.13 0.13
CA MET A 114 -4.40 -25.88 -0.91
C MET A 114 -2.99 -25.85 -0.31
N PRO A 115 -2.37 -27.02 -0.04
CA PRO A 115 -1.04 -27.09 0.57
C PRO A 115 0.00 -26.31 -0.22
N GLY A 116 0.70 -25.39 0.46
CA GLY A 116 1.70 -24.52 -0.16
C GLY A 116 1.17 -23.16 -0.63
N VAL A 117 -0.15 -22.93 -0.64
CA VAL A 117 -0.70 -21.57 -0.76
C VAL A 117 -0.45 -20.83 0.53
N ARG A 118 0.21 -19.69 0.43
CA ARG A 118 0.57 -18.85 1.57
C ARG A 118 -0.48 -17.77 1.80
N VAL A 119 -0.91 -17.62 3.04
CA VAL A 119 -1.72 -16.48 3.49
C VAL A 119 -0.79 -15.39 3.99
N GLU A 120 -1.01 -14.17 3.54
CA GLU A 120 -0.36 -12.97 4.05
C GLU A 120 -1.40 -12.07 4.70
N ASP A 121 -1.34 -11.97 6.04
CA ASP A 121 -2.14 -11.01 6.80
C ASP A 121 -1.44 -9.65 6.80
N LYS A 122 -2.10 -8.65 6.24
CA LYS A 122 -1.69 -7.26 6.31
C LYS A 122 -2.57 -6.52 7.33
N SER A 123 -2.21 -5.27 7.69
CA SER A 123 -2.97 -4.51 8.71
C SER A 123 -4.48 -4.47 8.42
N TRP A 124 -4.87 -4.24 7.16
CA TRP A 124 -6.27 -4.02 6.74
C TRP A 124 -6.71 -4.91 5.57
N SER A 125 -5.85 -5.76 5.07
CA SER A 125 -6.15 -6.69 3.99
C SER A 125 -5.59 -8.07 4.29
N VAL A 126 -5.97 -9.05 3.48
CA VAL A 126 -5.42 -10.41 3.51
C VAL A 126 -5.23 -10.91 2.09
N ALA A 127 -4.14 -11.61 1.82
CA ALA A 127 -3.82 -12.11 0.50
C ALA A 127 -3.53 -13.61 0.48
N LEU A 128 -3.90 -14.27 -0.63
CA LEU A 128 -3.58 -15.66 -0.95
C LEU A 128 -2.53 -15.68 -2.07
N HIS A 129 -1.36 -16.25 -1.80
CA HIS A 129 -0.25 -16.38 -2.74
C HIS A 129 -0.04 -17.83 -3.15
N CYS A 130 0.00 -18.09 -4.46
CA CYS A 130 0.30 -19.42 -5.02
C CYS A 130 1.53 -19.42 -5.94
N ARG A 131 2.44 -18.44 -5.83
CA ARG A 131 3.60 -18.33 -6.72
C ARG A 131 4.51 -19.56 -6.69
N GLU A 132 4.68 -20.18 -5.55
CA GLU A 132 5.46 -21.40 -5.36
C GLU A 132 4.68 -22.66 -5.75
N HIS A 133 3.35 -22.54 -5.90
CA HIS A 133 2.41 -23.60 -6.22
C HIS A 133 1.40 -23.14 -7.28
N PRO A 134 1.87 -22.82 -8.52
CA PRO A 134 1.03 -22.26 -9.57
C PRO A 134 -0.12 -23.18 -10.04
N GLU A 135 -0.05 -24.47 -9.71
CA GLU A 135 -1.12 -25.43 -9.95
C GLU A 135 -2.43 -25.09 -9.24
N TYR A 136 -2.38 -24.33 -8.13
CA TYR A 136 -3.57 -23.86 -7.41
C TYR A 136 -4.21 -22.59 -8.01
N MET A 137 -3.64 -22.01 -9.07
CA MET A 137 -4.17 -20.77 -9.63
C MET A 137 -5.64 -20.91 -10.06
N ALA A 138 -5.97 -22.00 -10.77
CA ALA A 138 -7.35 -22.27 -11.20
C ALA A 138 -8.33 -22.44 -10.02
N GLU A 139 -7.87 -23.01 -8.92
CA GLU A 139 -8.68 -23.13 -7.70
C GLU A 139 -8.85 -21.77 -7.02
N LEU A 140 -7.81 -20.95 -6.95
CA LEU A 140 -7.89 -19.59 -6.40
C LEU A 140 -8.81 -18.69 -7.23
N GLU A 141 -8.81 -18.82 -8.56
CA GLU A 141 -9.73 -18.11 -9.46
C GLU A 141 -11.20 -18.41 -9.16
N ARG A 142 -11.49 -19.61 -8.68
CA ARG A 142 -12.84 -20.04 -8.28
C ARG A 142 -13.19 -19.63 -6.86
N VAL A 143 -12.26 -19.81 -5.91
CA VAL A 143 -12.49 -19.66 -4.47
C VAL A 143 -12.46 -18.19 -4.04
N ALA A 144 -11.52 -17.39 -4.56
CA ALA A 144 -11.35 -16.01 -4.11
C ALA A 144 -12.58 -15.13 -4.40
N PRO A 145 -13.21 -15.17 -5.60
CA PRO A 145 -14.46 -14.42 -5.83
C PRO A 145 -15.60 -14.89 -4.94
N ALA A 146 -15.69 -16.20 -4.67
CA ALA A 146 -16.74 -16.76 -3.80
C ALA A 146 -16.58 -16.30 -2.33
N ILE A 147 -15.34 -16.15 -1.87
CA ILE A 147 -15.06 -15.55 -0.57
C ILE A 147 -15.44 -14.07 -0.58
N ALA A 148 -14.97 -13.28 -1.56
CA ALA A 148 -15.23 -11.85 -1.65
C ALA A 148 -16.73 -11.51 -1.66
N ALA A 149 -17.55 -12.34 -2.31
CA ALA A 149 -19.00 -12.16 -2.36
C ALA A 149 -19.68 -12.22 -0.97
N ARG A 150 -19.04 -12.81 0.05
CA ARG A 150 -19.54 -12.92 1.42
C ARG A 150 -19.16 -11.73 2.30
N PHE A 151 -18.26 -10.86 1.83
CA PHE A 151 -17.71 -9.74 2.59
C PHE A 151 -17.85 -8.45 1.80
N PRO A 152 -19.04 -7.80 1.83
CA PRO A 152 -19.34 -6.65 0.99
C PRO A 152 -18.50 -5.41 1.30
N GLY A 153 -17.91 -5.32 2.49
CA GLY A 153 -16.95 -4.26 2.87
C GLY A 153 -15.58 -4.37 2.18
N PHE A 154 -15.33 -5.52 1.52
CA PHE A 154 -14.05 -5.80 0.86
C PHE A 154 -14.24 -5.97 -0.65
N GLU A 155 -13.18 -5.74 -1.39
CA GLU A 155 -13.08 -6.02 -2.82
C GLU A 155 -11.89 -6.93 -3.09
N LEU A 156 -11.99 -7.71 -4.17
CA LEU A 156 -10.95 -8.62 -4.60
C LEU A 156 -10.06 -7.94 -5.63
N GLN A 157 -8.76 -7.90 -5.35
CA GLN A 157 -7.74 -7.44 -6.30
C GLN A 157 -6.92 -8.64 -6.79
N PRO A 158 -7.03 -9.02 -8.08
CA PRO A 158 -6.16 -10.02 -8.66
C PRO A 158 -4.78 -9.46 -8.97
N GLY A 159 -3.75 -10.30 -8.81
CA GLY A 159 -2.37 -10.01 -9.18
C GLY A 159 -1.67 -11.25 -9.75
N SER A 160 -0.37 -11.14 -10.02
CA SER A 160 0.41 -12.28 -10.53
C SER A 160 0.62 -13.32 -9.44
N TYR A 161 -0.12 -14.44 -9.53
CA TYR A 161 -0.14 -15.53 -8.54
C TYR A 161 -0.58 -15.11 -7.15
N VAL A 162 -1.46 -14.10 -7.06
CA VAL A 162 -1.99 -13.59 -5.80
C VAL A 162 -3.42 -13.08 -5.97
N TYR A 163 -4.22 -13.25 -4.93
CA TYR A 163 -5.51 -12.59 -4.75
C TYR A 163 -5.51 -11.86 -3.41
N GLU A 164 -5.68 -10.55 -3.44
CA GLU A 164 -5.76 -9.72 -2.24
C GLU A 164 -7.20 -9.26 -1.99
N PHE A 165 -7.66 -9.44 -0.77
CA PHE A 165 -8.93 -8.91 -0.26
C PHE A 165 -8.62 -7.62 0.49
N LYS A 166 -9.00 -6.49 -0.06
CA LYS A 166 -8.76 -5.16 0.50
C LYS A 166 -10.07 -4.43 0.78
N PRO A 167 -10.12 -3.51 1.74
CA PRO A 167 -11.29 -2.67 1.97
C PRO A 167 -11.71 -1.91 0.71
N ARG A 168 -13.00 -1.76 0.48
CA ARG A 168 -13.51 -0.95 -0.65
C ARG A 168 -13.08 0.50 -0.50
N GLY A 169 -12.72 1.12 -1.62
CA GLY A 169 -12.22 2.50 -1.65
C GLY A 169 -10.75 2.64 -1.25
N MET A 170 -10.05 1.53 -1.07
CA MET A 170 -8.62 1.48 -0.90
C MET A 170 -7.94 1.50 -2.27
N ASP A 171 -7.60 2.68 -2.75
CA ASP A 171 -6.90 2.86 -4.03
C ASP A 171 -5.84 3.96 -3.91
N LYS A 172 -4.68 3.75 -4.56
CA LYS A 172 -3.60 4.76 -4.62
C LYS A 172 -3.98 5.99 -5.46
N GLY A 173 -5.04 5.92 -6.24
CA GLY A 173 -5.45 6.94 -7.22
C GLY A 173 -6.74 7.69 -6.90
N VAL A 174 -7.34 7.54 -5.71
CA VAL A 174 -8.58 8.23 -5.31
C VAL A 174 -8.28 9.37 -4.34
#